data_58da50182eeacb6cfbab49bb39fbe76d
#
_entry.id   58da50182eeacb6cfbab49bb39fbe76d
#
_cell.length_a   1.000
_cell.length_b   1.000
_cell.length_c   1.000
_cell.angle_alpha   90.00
_cell.angle_beta   90.00
_cell.angle_gamma   90.00
#
_symmetry.space_group_name_H-M   'P 1'
#
loop_
_entity.id
_entity.type
_entity.pdbx_description
1 polymer ?
#
loop_
_entity_poly.entity_id
_entity_poly.type
_entity_poly.pdbx_seq_one_letter_code
_entity_poly.pdbx_strand_id
1 'polypeptide(L)'
;MQDARTRKTMWLLSDPVGFYDALNDDLVKFIRRQKRKSITPCVRLGGTDDKGDGIKLAPHYPDAQFYDYTKVIKRAYMRLPDNYHLTLSYSEANPEYAENVLMAVADTGVNAAVVFRDRLPDTFRGFPVIDGDKDDLRFLDPKGVIVGLKAKGSAKRDTSGFVIDV
;
A
#
# COMPACT_ATOMS: atom_id res chain seq x y z
N MET A 1 -19.49 7.46 3.89
CA MET A 1 -18.28 6.94 3.20
C MET A 1 -18.57 5.73 2.32
N GLN A 2 -19.32 4.75 2.78
CA GLN A 2 -19.69 3.54 2.01
C GLN A 2 -20.32 3.88 0.66
N ASP A 3 -21.34 4.77 0.66
CA ASP A 3 -22.07 5.17 -0.55
C ASP A 3 -21.19 5.83 -1.63
N ALA A 4 -20.17 6.61 -1.21
CA ALA A 4 -19.26 7.23 -2.16
C ALA A 4 -18.34 6.20 -2.83
N ARG A 5 -17.90 5.18 -2.07
CA ARG A 5 -17.11 4.06 -2.61
C ARG A 5 -17.94 3.24 -3.59
N THR A 6 -19.16 2.88 -3.20
CA THR A 6 -20.10 2.14 -4.05
C THR A 6 -20.36 2.89 -5.36
N ARG A 7 -20.67 4.20 -5.30
CA ARG A 7 -20.86 5.00 -6.52
C ARG A 7 -19.66 5.03 -7.44
N LYS A 8 -18.45 5.19 -6.89
CA LYS A 8 -17.20 5.18 -7.69
C LYS A 8 -16.94 3.81 -8.31
N THR A 9 -17.20 2.72 -7.59
CA THR A 9 -17.09 1.37 -8.13
C THR A 9 -18.09 1.15 -9.27
N MET A 10 -19.35 1.55 -9.08
CA MET A 10 -20.38 1.44 -10.12
C MET A 10 -20.03 2.27 -11.35
N TRP A 11 -19.52 3.50 -11.16
CA TRP A 11 -19.07 4.33 -12.28
C TRP A 11 -17.91 3.67 -13.05
N LEU A 12 -16.89 3.18 -12.35
CA LEU A 12 -15.78 2.47 -12.98
C LEU A 12 -16.23 1.25 -13.77
N LEU A 13 -17.26 0.53 -13.30
CA LEU A 13 -17.80 -0.65 -14.00
C LEU A 13 -18.67 -0.29 -15.20
N SER A 14 -19.43 0.80 -15.14
CA SER A 14 -20.35 1.20 -16.20
C SER A 14 -19.71 2.08 -17.28
N ASP A 15 -18.72 2.89 -16.90
CA ASP A 15 -18.01 3.81 -17.80
C ASP A 15 -16.54 3.95 -17.36
N PRO A 16 -15.72 2.93 -17.64
CA PRO A 16 -14.30 2.96 -17.27
C PRO A 16 -13.53 4.09 -17.95
N VAL A 17 -13.87 4.46 -19.17
CA VAL A 17 -13.18 5.53 -19.91
C VAL A 17 -13.40 6.86 -19.19
N GLY A 18 -14.67 7.25 -18.97
CA GLY A 18 -14.99 8.49 -18.27
C GLY A 18 -14.45 8.52 -16.83
N PHE A 19 -14.39 7.36 -16.16
CA PHE A 19 -13.79 7.26 -14.83
C PHE A 19 -12.28 7.58 -14.85
N TYR A 20 -11.53 6.99 -15.78
CA TYR A 20 -10.08 7.23 -15.87
C TYR A 20 -9.75 8.62 -16.40
N ASP A 21 -10.56 9.18 -17.28
CA ASP A 21 -10.42 10.59 -17.73
C ASP A 21 -10.58 11.55 -16.56
N ALA A 22 -11.59 11.35 -15.73
CA ALA A 22 -11.79 12.16 -14.54
C ALA A 22 -10.68 11.98 -13.50
N LEU A 23 -10.19 10.75 -13.30
CA LEU A 23 -9.06 10.46 -12.42
C LEU A 23 -7.79 11.18 -12.90
N ASN A 24 -7.53 11.15 -14.22
CA ASN A 24 -6.40 11.83 -14.83
C ASN A 24 -6.49 13.35 -14.60
N ASP A 25 -7.65 13.95 -14.83
CA ASP A 25 -7.90 15.36 -14.57
C ASP A 25 -7.66 15.76 -13.11
N ASP A 26 -8.11 14.94 -12.18
CA ASP A 26 -7.91 15.16 -10.75
C ASP A 26 -6.44 15.05 -10.36
N LEU A 27 -5.71 14.06 -10.89
CA LEU A 27 -4.27 13.91 -10.69
C LEU A 27 -3.49 15.11 -11.20
N VAL A 28 -3.76 15.57 -12.41
CA VAL A 28 -3.11 16.75 -13.00
C VAL A 28 -3.35 18.00 -12.14
N LYS A 29 -4.60 18.23 -11.72
CA LYS A 29 -4.96 19.37 -10.85
C LYS A 29 -4.27 19.27 -9.48
N PHE A 30 -4.26 18.06 -8.89
CA PHE A 30 -3.60 17.82 -7.60
C PHE A 30 -2.10 18.08 -7.68
N ILE A 31 -1.40 17.49 -8.64
CA ILE A 31 0.05 17.62 -8.82
C ILE A 31 0.42 19.09 -9.03
N ARG A 32 -0.26 19.82 -9.93
CA ARG A 32 -0.04 21.24 -10.15
C ARG A 32 -0.22 22.08 -8.89
N ARG A 33 -1.23 21.75 -8.08
CA ARG A 33 -1.50 22.45 -6.81
C ARG A 33 -0.39 22.23 -5.78
N GLN A 34 0.14 21.00 -5.67
CA GLN A 34 1.22 20.71 -4.74
C GLN A 34 2.55 21.35 -5.19
N LYS A 35 2.87 21.28 -6.48
CA LYS A 35 4.06 21.91 -7.05
C LYS A 35 4.10 23.42 -6.80
N ARG A 36 2.97 24.12 -6.91
CA ARG A 36 2.90 25.57 -6.57
C ARG A 36 3.24 25.87 -5.11
N LYS A 37 3.12 24.87 -4.21
CA LYS A 37 3.44 24.99 -2.80
C LYS A 37 4.84 24.45 -2.47
N SER A 38 5.61 24.06 -3.49
CA SER A 38 6.91 23.38 -3.33
C SER A 38 6.83 22.09 -2.50
N ILE A 39 5.69 21.37 -2.62
CA ILE A 39 5.45 20.08 -1.93
C ILE A 39 5.50 18.98 -2.98
N THR A 40 6.25 17.92 -2.71
CA THR A 40 6.24 16.68 -3.52
C THR A 40 4.87 16.02 -3.44
N PRO A 41 4.15 15.87 -4.56
CA PRO A 41 2.86 15.18 -4.54
C PRO A 41 3.02 13.69 -4.27
N CYS A 42 2.28 13.16 -3.31
CA CYS A 42 2.24 11.74 -3.00
C CYS A 42 0.84 11.18 -3.30
N VAL A 43 0.78 10.06 -4.01
CA VAL A 43 -0.47 9.48 -4.52
C VAL A 43 -0.58 8.02 -4.11
N ARG A 44 -1.69 7.66 -3.46
CA ARG A 44 -2.07 6.29 -3.15
C ARG A 44 -3.46 6.03 -3.73
N LEU A 45 -3.54 5.20 -4.77
CA LEU A 45 -4.80 4.88 -5.46
C LEU A 45 -5.49 3.65 -4.85
N GLY A 46 -4.74 2.63 -4.48
CA GLY A 46 -5.22 1.37 -3.93
C GLY A 46 -5.67 1.45 -2.46
N GLY A 47 -6.41 2.50 -2.07
CA GLY A 47 -6.86 2.66 -0.68
C GLY A 47 -7.91 1.64 -0.21
N THR A 48 -8.65 1.04 -1.14
CA THR A 48 -9.75 0.09 -0.86
C THR A 48 -9.86 -1.07 -1.84
N ASP A 49 -8.97 -1.13 -2.80
CA ASP A 49 -8.85 -2.23 -3.78
C ASP A 49 -7.37 -2.56 -4.02
N ASP A 50 -7.11 -3.60 -4.79
CA ASP A 50 -5.76 -4.06 -5.12
C ASP A 50 -5.60 -4.24 -6.64
N LYS A 51 -6.06 -3.27 -7.42
CA LYS A 51 -5.98 -3.30 -8.90
C LYS A 51 -4.58 -3.05 -9.42
N GLY A 52 -3.78 -2.24 -8.70
CA GLY A 52 -2.45 -1.83 -9.14
C GLY A 52 -2.46 -0.73 -10.20
N ASP A 53 -3.50 0.10 -10.22
CA ASP A 53 -3.60 1.25 -11.14
C ASP A 53 -2.44 2.24 -10.93
N GLY A 54 -1.93 2.36 -9.70
CA GLY A 54 -0.75 3.18 -9.40
C GLY A 54 0.48 2.76 -10.21
N ILE A 55 0.71 1.46 -10.41
CA ILE A 55 1.84 0.96 -11.21
C ILE A 55 1.74 1.43 -12.66
N LYS A 56 0.52 1.42 -13.23
CA LYS A 56 0.29 1.81 -14.62
C LYS A 56 0.36 3.31 -14.82
N LEU A 57 -0.11 4.09 -13.83
CA LEU A 57 -0.21 5.53 -13.93
C LEU A 57 1.08 6.26 -13.54
N ALA A 58 1.87 5.73 -12.61
CA ALA A 58 3.10 6.37 -12.13
C ALA A 58 4.04 6.86 -13.25
N PRO A 59 4.31 6.11 -14.33
CA PRO A 59 5.18 6.58 -15.40
C PRO A 59 4.69 7.84 -16.12
N HIS A 60 3.37 8.07 -16.12
CA HIS A 60 2.76 9.26 -16.76
C HIS A 60 2.85 10.52 -15.90
N TYR A 61 3.26 10.38 -14.63
CA TYR A 61 3.34 11.49 -13.66
C TYR A 61 4.69 11.48 -12.94
N PRO A 62 5.81 11.74 -13.63
CA PRO A 62 7.16 11.64 -13.05
C PRO A 62 7.41 12.61 -11.89
N ASP A 63 6.63 13.66 -11.78
CA ASP A 63 6.71 14.66 -10.71
C ASP A 63 5.98 14.24 -9.42
N ALA A 64 5.33 13.07 -9.39
CA ALA A 64 4.60 12.56 -8.25
C ALA A 64 5.17 11.22 -7.77
N GLN A 65 5.23 11.03 -6.46
CA GLN A 65 5.55 9.75 -5.83
C GLN A 65 4.27 8.93 -5.67
N PHE A 66 4.22 7.75 -6.27
CA PHE A 66 3.14 6.80 -6.07
C PHE A 66 3.54 5.72 -5.07
N TYR A 67 2.58 5.22 -4.31
CA TYR A 67 2.79 4.09 -3.41
C TYR A 67 1.47 3.38 -3.12
N ASP A 68 1.53 2.07 -2.88
CA ASP A 68 0.37 1.26 -2.53
C ASP A 68 0.76 0.09 -1.63
N TYR A 69 -0.25 -0.49 -0.98
CA TYR A 69 -0.18 -1.79 -0.34
C TYR A 69 -0.81 -2.84 -1.25
N THR A 70 -0.28 -4.06 -1.24
CA THR A 70 -0.82 -5.15 -2.07
C THR A 70 -0.75 -6.49 -1.37
N LYS A 71 -1.70 -7.38 -1.68
CA LYS A 71 -1.62 -8.82 -1.39
C LYS A 71 -1.13 -9.64 -2.58
N VAL A 72 -0.86 -9.01 -3.71
CA VAL A 72 -0.39 -9.67 -4.94
C VAL A 72 1.13 -9.79 -4.92
N ILE A 73 1.67 -10.86 -4.33
CA ILE A 73 3.11 -11.08 -4.09
C ILE A 73 3.93 -10.96 -5.38
N LYS A 74 3.43 -11.45 -6.51
CA LYS A 74 4.15 -11.37 -7.80
C LYS A 74 4.58 -9.95 -8.18
N ARG A 75 3.91 -8.91 -7.67
CA ARG A 75 4.28 -7.52 -7.94
C ARG A 75 5.63 -7.14 -7.33
N ALA A 76 6.05 -7.80 -6.24
CA ALA A 76 7.37 -7.59 -5.63
C ALA A 76 8.52 -8.02 -6.54
N TYR A 77 8.27 -8.96 -7.44
CA TYR A 77 9.25 -9.48 -8.41
C TYR A 77 9.18 -8.78 -9.78
N MET A 78 8.30 -7.80 -9.95
CA MET A 78 8.20 -7.03 -11.18
C MET A 78 9.15 -5.84 -11.17
N ARG A 79 9.58 -5.41 -12.35
CA ARG A 79 10.19 -4.08 -12.50
C ARG A 79 9.11 -3.02 -12.30
N LEU A 80 9.19 -2.31 -11.20
CA LEU A 80 8.29 -1.20 -10.88
C LEU A 80 8.83 0.12 -11.45
N PRO A 81 7.95 1.11 -11.72
CA PRO A 81 8.37 2.48 -12.05
C PRO A 81 9.22 3.10 -10.94
N ASP A 82 10.19 3.93 -11.29
CA ASP A 82 11.13 4.55 -10.32
C ASP A 82 10.41 5.42 -9.28
N ASN A 83 9.27 6.01 -9.64
CA ASN A 83 8.43 6.82 -8.78
C ASN A 83 7.26 6.05 -8.16
N TYR A 84 7.37 4.71 -8.04
CA TYR A 84 6.36 3.86 -7.42
C TYR A 84 6.97 3.00 -6.32
N HIS A 85 6.38 3.03 -5.13
CA HIS A 85 6.77 2.20 -4.00
C HIS A 85 5.68 1.19 -3.65
N LEU A 86 6.09 -0.05 -3.37
CA LEU A 86 5.20 -1.15 -3.03
C LEU A 86 5.48 -1.65 -1.62
N THR A 87 4.41 -1.91 -0.85
CA THR A 87 4.48 -2.60 0.44
C THR A 87 3.54 -3.80 0.39
N LEU A 88 4.02 -4.98 0.71
CA LEU A 88 3.18 -6.18 0.81
C LEU A 88 2.31 -6.11 2.07
N SER A 89 1.08 -6.61 2.02
CA SER A 89 0.22 -6.77 3.20
C SER A 89 0.34 -8.21 3.70
N TYR A 90 0.83 -8.40 4.92
CA TYR A 90 1.01 -9.70 5.54
C TYR A 90 -0.28 -10.20 6.21
N SER A 91 -0.46 -11.52 6.26
CA SER A 91 -1.52 -12.18 7.03
C SER A 91 -1.17 -13.66 7.23
N GLU A 92 -1.40 -14.20 8.42
CA GLU A 92 -1.27 -15.63 8.75
C GLU A 92 -2.58 -16.42 8.55
N ALA A 93 -3.64 -15.78 8.05
CA ALA A 93 -4.89 -16.48 7.69
C ALA A 93 -4.66 -17.59 6.65
N ASN A 94 -3.61 -17.49 5.85
CA ASN A 94 -3.11 -18.54 4.97
C ASN A 94 -1.59 -18.67 5.22
N PRO A 95 -1.11 -19.79 5.80
CA PRO A 95 0.31 -19.98 6.12
C PRO A 95 1.23 -19.94 4.90
N GLU A 96 0.83 -20.53 3.77
CA GLU A 96 1.61 -20.49 2.53
C GLU A 96 1.77 -19.05 2.01
N TYR A 97 0.69 -18.25 2.08
CA TYR A 97 0.76 -16.84 1.73
C TYR A 97 1.73 -16.08 2.65
N ALA A 98 1.67 -16.33 3.95
CA ALA A 98 2.54 -15.70 4.94
C ALA A 98 4.02 -15.97 4.65
N GLU A 99 4.38 -17.24 4.39
CA GLU A 99 5.73 -17.65 4.02
C GLU A 99 6.19 -16.98 2.72
N ASN A 100 5.36 -16.97 1.69
CA ASN A 100 5.66 -16.35 0.40
C ASN A 100 5.88 -14.84 0.52
N VAL A 101 5.15 -14.13 1.41
CA VAL A 101 5.41 -12.70 1.69
C VAL A 101 6.79 -12.52 2.30
N LEU A 102 7.16 -13.32 3.32
CA LEU A 102 8.47 -13.22 3.97
C LEU A 102 9.62 -13.57 3.00
N MET A 103 9.43 -14.56 2.14
CA MET A 103 10.37 -14.86 1.06
C MET A 103 10.54 -13.66 0.12
N ALA A 104 9.46 -13.02 -0.31
CA ALA A 104 9.54 -11.84 -1.17
C ALA A 104 10.30 -10.68 -0.50
N VAL A 105 10.12 -10.48 0.82
CA VAL A 105 10.89 -9.48 1.59
C VAL A 105 12.39 -9.82 1.54
N ALA A 106 12.77 -11.09 1.77
CA ALA A 106 14.16 -11.55 1.74
C ALA A 106 14.80 -11.40 0.35
N ASP A 107 14.07 -11.82 -0.70
CA ASP A 107 14.61 -11.88 -2.06
C ASP A 107 14.72 -10.52 -2.73
N THR A 108 13.77 -9.63 -2.49
CA THR A 108 13.63 -8.39 -3.28
C THR A 108 13.91 -7.13 -2.47
N GLY A 109 13.91 -7.22 -1.14
CA GLY A 109 13.98 -6.06 -0.26
C GLY A 109 12.68 -5.25 -0.20
N VAL A 110 11.55 -5.77 -0.74
CA VAL A 110 10.24 -5.15 -0.55
C VAL A 110 9.86 -5.18 0.93
N ASN A 111 9.15 -4.15 1.40
CA ASN A 111 8.66 -4.14 2.77
C ASN A 111 7.32 -4.89 2.90
N ALA A 112 7.04 -5.43 4.09
CA ALA A 112 5.74 -6.01 4.40
C ALA A 112 5.10 -5.33 5.61
N ALA A 113 3.83 -4.94 5.48
CA ALA A 113 3.04 -4.40 6.57
C ALA A 113 2.39 -5.54 7.37
N VAL A 114 2.62 -5.52 8.67
CA VAL A 114 2.07 -6.49 9.63
C VAL A 114 1.29 -5.75 10.70
N VAL A 115 0.07 -6.19 10.97
CA VAL A 115 -0.75 -5.61 12.03
C VAL A 115 -0.55 -6.42 13.31
N PHE A 116 -0.04 -5.79 14.35
CA PHE A 116 0.15 -6.37 15.68
C PHE A 116 -0.98 -5.94 16.62
N ARG A 117 -1.38 -6.83 17.54
CA ARG A 117 -2.51 -6.58 18.44
C ARG A 117 -2.23 -5.44 19.42
N ASP A 118 -1.18 -5.54 20.21
CA ASP A 118 -0.96 -4.65 21.36
C ASP A 118 0.32 -3.83 21.25
N ARG A 119 1.43 -4.45 20.84
CA ARG A 119 2.75 -3.83 20.79
C ARG A 119 3.47 -4.16 19.49
N LEU A 120 4.45 -3.35 19.15
CA LEU A 120 5.38 -3.64 18.07
C LEU A 120 6.61 -4.33 18.66
N PRO A 121 7.00 -5.54 18.19
CA PRO A 121 8.26 -6.16 18.58
C PRO A 121 9.43 -5.48 17.86
N ASP A 122 10.66 -5.67 18.36
CA ASP A 122 11.85 -5.15 17.67
C ASP A 122 12.14 -5.90 16.36
N THR A 123 11.79 -7.20 16.34
CA THR A 123 11.93 -8.06 15.16
C THR A 123 10.70 -8.96 15.00
N PHE A 124 10.38 -9.32 13.75
CA PHE A 124 9.34 -10.28 13.43
C PHE A 124 9.82 -11.23 12.33
N ARG A 125 9.76 -12.55 12.62
CA ARG A 125 10.22 -13.58 11.68
C ARG A 125 11.64 -13.35 11.12
N GLY A 126 12.54 -12.75 11.94
CA GLY A 126 13.93 -12.45 11.57
C GLY A 126 14.15 -11.10 10.87
N PHE A 127 13.09 -10.34 10.58
CA PHE A 127 13.18 -9.00 9.99
C PHE A 127 13.04 -7.91 11.05
N PRO A 128 13.75 -6.78 10.94
CA PRO A 128 13.55 -5.64 11.83
C PRO A 128 12.16 -5.04 11.63
N VAL A 129 11.55 -4.57 12.72
CA VAL A 129 10.23 -3.93 12.70
C VAL A 129 10.40 -2.43 12.89
N ILE A 130 9.78 -1.65 12.02
CA ILE A 130 9.68 -0.19 12.14
C ILE A 130 8.24 0.20 12.51
N ASP A 131 8.08 1.33 13.18
CA ASP A 131 6.75 1.85 13.56
C ASP A 131 6.09 2.55 12.36
N GLY A 132 5.17 1.85 11.71
CA GLY A 132 4.39 2.34 10.56
C GLY A 132 3.22 3.25 10.94
N ASP A 133 2.94 3.42 12.23
CA ASP A 133 1.90 4.35 12.70
C ASP A 133 2.39 5.81 12.81
N LYS A 134 3.70 6.06 12.67
CA LYS A 134 4.27 7.42 12.72
C LYS A 134 3.82 8.28 11.53
N ASP A 135 3.79 7.70 10.36
CA ASP A 135 3.32 8.32 9.12
C ASP A 135 2.90 7.25 8.10
N ASP A 136 2.42 7.66 6.92
CA ASP A 136 2.03 6.73 5.84
C ASP A 136 2.94 6.87 4.59
N LEU A 137 4.12 7.49 4.73
CA LEU A 137 5.04 7.74 3.62
C LEU A 137 5.98 6.55 3.38
N ARG A 138 5.43 5.38 3.04
CA ARG A 138 6.12 4.09 2.92
C ARG A 138 7.37 4.09 2.03
N PHE A 139 7.43 5.01 1.06
CA PHE A 139 8.57 5.17 0.17
C PHE A 139 9.81 5.79 0.85
N LEU A 140 9.68 6.28 2.09
CA LEU A 140 10.79 6.74 2.93
C LEU A 140 11.33 5.65 3.86
N ASP A 141 10.65 4.53 3.99
CA ASP A 141 11.05 3.43 4.87
C ASP A 141 12.34 2.75 4.36
N PRO A 142 13.18 2.21 5.25
CA PRO A 142 14.26 1.31 4.87
C PRO A 142 13.72 0.10 4.09
N LYS A 143 14.56 -0.51 3.26
CA LYS A 143 14.19 -1.72 2.51
C LYS A 143 14.34 -2.98 3.37
N GLY A 144 13.51 -3.98 3.09
CA GLY A 144 13.59 -5.30 3.72
C GLY A 144 13.17 -5.31 5.18
N VAL A 145 12.24 -4.43 5.56
CA VAL A 145 11.73 -4.34 6.93
C VAL A 145 10.25 -4.70 7.02
N ILE A 146 9.83 -5.02 8.23
CA ILE A 146 8.42 -5.12 8.59
C ILE A 146 7.91 -3.76 9.04
N VAL A 147 6.89 -3.26 8.35
CA VAL A 147 6.15 -2.06 8.74
C VAL A 147 5.10 -2.47 9.76
N GLY A 148 5.41 -2.32 11.04
CA GLY A 148 4.52 -2.66 12.14
C GLY A 148 3.41 -1.64 12.32
N LEU A 149 2.17 -2.10 12.31
CA LEU A 149 0.97 -1.31 12.55
C LEU A 149 0.25 -1.86 13.78
N LYS A 150 -0.29 -1.01 14.65
CA LYS A 150 -1.10 -1.44 15.79
C LYS A 150 -2.56 -1.62 15.38
N ALA A 151 -3.18 -2.71 15.84
CA ALA A 151 -4.59 -2.97 15.59
C ALA A 151 -5.47 -1.85 16.13
N LYS A 152 -6.39 -1.33 15.31
CA LYS A 152 -7.30 -0.24 15.64
C LYS A 152 -8.76 -0.68 15.48
N GLY A 153 -9.65 -0.12 16.29
CA GLY A 153 -11.09 -0.36 16.17
C GLY A 153 -11.45 -1.85 16.30
N SER A 154 -12.23 -2.37 15.34
CA SER A 154 -12.66 -3.77 15.30
C SER A 154 -11.53 -4.76 15.08
N ALA A 155 -10.41 -4.35 14.44
CA ALA A 155 -9.25 -5.19 14.22
C ALA A 155 -8.64 -5.72 15.54
N LYS A 156 -8.81 -5.01 16.66
CA LYS A 156 -8.36 -5.50 17.99
C LYS A 156 -8.98 -6.85 18.38
N ARG A 157 -10.12 -7.21 17.80
CA ARG A 157 -10.86 -8.47 18.07
C ARG A 157 -10.72 -9.46 16.92
N ASP A 158 -9.83 -9.19 15.97
CA ASP A 158 -9.61 -10.11 14.85
C ASP A 158 -9.01 -11.42 15.33
N THR A 159 -9.52 -12.52 14.79
CA THR A 159 -9.03 -13.89 15.04
C THR A 159 -8.77 -14.64 13.74
N SER A 160 -8.79 -13.92 12.61
CA SER A 160 -8.61 -14.52 11.27
C SER A 160 -7.14 -14.80 10.92
N GLY A 161 -6.17 -14.34 11.72
CA GLY A 161 -4.75 -14.36 11.41
C GLY A 161 -4.28 -13.14 10.60
N PHE A 162 -5.14 -12.11 10.46
CA PHE A 162 -4.70 -10.81 9.93
C PHE A 162 -3.99 -9.98 10.99
N VAL A 163 -4.42 -10.06 12.25
CA VAL A 163 -3.77 -9.44 13.39
C VAL A 163 -2.91 -10.47 14.14
N ILE A 164 -1.66 -10.12 14.35
CA ILE A 164 -0.64 -11.00 14.93
C ILE A 164 -0.47 -10.69 16.42
N ASP A 165 -0.42 -11.74 17.21
CA ASP A 165 -0.11 -11.70 18.64
C ASP A 165 1.40 -11.89 18.87
N VAL A 166 2.02 -11.02 19.67
CA VAL A 166 3.46 -11.05 20.03
C VAL A 166 3.70 -10.66 21.48
#